data_e9e87cf16a334b931d626d5a669afa90
#
_entry.id   e9e87cf16a334b931d626d5a669afa90
#
_cell.length_a   1.000
_cell.length_b   1.000
_cell.length_c   1.000
_cell.angle_alpha   90.00
_cell.angle_beta   90.00
_cell.angle_gamma   90.00
#
_symmetry.space_group_name_H-M   'P 1'
#
loop_
_entity.id
_entity.type
_entity.pdbx_description
1 polymer ?
#
loop_
_entity_poly.entity_id
_entity_poly.type
_entity_poly.pdbx_seq_one_letter_code
_entity_poly.pdbx_strand_id
1 'polypeptide(L)'
;MTTLTDLGRNASPRNVAADIGRLFGEAIAKKIDVDLTALFDGFSQEVGDGTAVLSAANVFNAVAVLRKSGVPTSEISGVFHPLNAYDLKSNLTNTFAGLDTELSNEALRNGFVGKVAGVNIFETSNLADSSGNNPGTTGDYKGAVFHKDALGLAMMQDLKIETQRDASLRADEIVATSVYGVGELHDTYGVEMNVDSSLQ
;
A
#
# COMPACT_ATOMS: atom_id res chain seq x y z
N MET A 1 -21.25 8.88 -3.19
CA MET A 1 -22.36 9.82 -3.39
C MET A 1 -22.44 10.77 -2.19
N THR A 2 -22.62 12.04 -2.43
CA THR A 2 -22.88 13.06 -1.41
C THR A 2 -23.88 14.10 -1.92
N THR A 3 -24.59 14.76 -1.03
CA THR A 3 -25.55 15.82 -1.34
C THR A 3 -25.03 17.15 -0.82
N LEU A 4 -25.00 18.17 -1.67
CA LEU A 4 -24.61 19.53 -1.35
C LEU A 4 -25.85 20.45 -1.42
N THR A 5 -26.33 20.90 -0.27
CA THR A 5 -27.48 21.81 -0.20
C THR A 5 -27.10 23.24 -0.62
N ASP A 6 -28.06 23.99 -1.16
CA ASP A 6 -27.85 25.41 -1.50
C ASP A 6 -27.41 26.23 -0.30
N LEU A 7 -27.97 25.93 0.88
CA LEU A 7 -27.58 26.60 2.11
C LEU A 7 -26.11 26.31 2.48
N GLY A 8 -25.69 25.04 2.37
CA GLY A 8 -24.31 24.63 2.62
C GLY A 8 -23.32 25.29 1.66
N ARG A 9 -23.70 25.39 0.36
CA ARG A 9 -22.88 26.05 -0.65
C ARG A 9 -22.72 27.55 -0.36
N ASN A 10 -23.82 28.24 -0.01
CA ASN A 10 -23.82 29.68 0.17
C ASN A 10 -23.25 30.10 1.54
N ALA A 11 -23.36 29.27 2.57
CA ALA A 11 -22.85 29.54 3.90
C ALA A 11 -21.35 29.23 4.05
N SER A 12 -20.78 28.45 3.13
CA SER A 12 -19.36 28.08 3.21
C SER A 12 -18.46 29.13 2.53
N PRO A 13 -17.41 29.60 3.22
CA PRO A 13 -16.40 30.50 2.62
C PRO A 13 -15.46 29.80 1.62
N ARG A 14 -15.54 28.47 1.50
CA ARG A 14 -14.71 27.64 0.63
C ARG A 14 -15.54 27.07 -0.52
N ASN A 15 -14.85 26.68 -1.60
CA ASN A 15 -15.46 25.94 -2.69
C ASN A 15 -15.67 24.46 -2.30
N VAL A 16 -16.78 24.18 -1.61
CA VAL A 16 -17.14 22.85 -1.11
C VAL A 16 -17.21 21.82 -2.22
N ALA A 17 -17.64 22.20 -3.43
CA ALA A 17 -17.72 21.27 -4.55
C ALA A 17 -16.33 20.76 -4.98
N ALA A 18 -15.31 21.63 -4.98
CA ALA A 18 -13.94 21.22 -5.28
C ALA A 18 -13.34 20.30 -4.19
N ASP A 19 -13.65 20.59 -2.93
CA ASP A 19 -13.21 19.73 -1.80
C ASP A 19 -13.87 18.35 -1.88
N ILE A 20 -15.14 18.26 -2.22
CA ILE A 20 -15.86 16.99 -2.44
C ILE A 20 -15.21 16.19 -3.58
N GLY A 21 -14.89 16.86 -4.70
CA GLY A 21 -14.23 16.20 -5.83
C GLY A 21 -12.87 15.60 -5.46
N ARG A 22 -12.09 16.33 -4.67
CA ARG A 22 -10.80 15.84 -4.14
C ARG A 22 -10.98 14.64 -3.22
N LEU A 23 -11.93 14.69 -2.29
CA LEU A 23 -12.24 13.59 -1.38
C LEU A 23 -12.68 12.33 -2.12
N PHE A 24 -13.45 12.46 -3.20
CA PHE A 24 -13.81 11.31 -4.04
C PHE A 24 -12.60 10.69 -4.73
N GLY A 25 -11.70 11.51 -5.27
CA GLY A 25 -10.46 11.02 -5.86
C GLY A 25 -9.60 10.26 -4.86
N GLU A 26 -9.40 10.82 -3.66
CA GLU A 26 -8.65 10.19 -2.57
C GLU A 26 -9.31 8.87 -2.10
N ALA A 27 -10.64 8.84 -1.98
CA ALA A 27 -11.36 7.64 -1.53
C ALA A 27 -11.26 6.49 -2.55
N ILE A 28 -11.37 6.80 -3.86
CA ILE A 28 -11.25 5.79 -4.91
C ILE A 28 -9.80 5.29 -5.02
N ALA A 29 -8.82 6.20 -4.97
CA ALA A 29 -7.41 5.80 -4.96
C ALA A 29 -7.07 4.89 -3.78
N LYS A 30 -7.54 5.26 -2.58
CA LYS A 30 -7.39 4.41 -1.39
C LYS A 30 -8.06 3.05 -1.55
N LYS A 31 -9.26 2.99 -2.15
CA LYS A 31 -9.97 1.72 -2.37
C LYS A 31 -9.20 0.81 -3.33
N ILE A 32 -8.67 1.35 -4.42
CA ILE A 32 -7.84 0.59 -5.37
C ILE A 32 -6.58 0.05 -4.69
N ASP A 33 -5.91 0.87 -3.87
CA ASP A 33 -4.72 0.47 -3.12
C ASP A 33 -5.03 -0.68 -2.13
N VAL A 34 -6.13 -0.55 -1.37
CA VAL A 34 -6.59 -1.60 -0.45
C VAL A 34 -6.94 -2.90 -1.18
N ASP A 35 -7.60 -2.82 -2.34
CA ASP A 35 -7.97 -4.01 -3.11
C ASP A 35 -6.74 -4.70 -3.72
N LEU A 36 -5.74 -3.94 -4.16
CA LEU A 36 -4.47 -4.48 -4.66
C LEU A 36 -3.65 -5.13 -3.53
N THR A 37 -3.56 -4.47 -2.38
CA THR A 37 -2.79 -5.00 -1.24
C THR A 37 -3.46 -6.21 -0.60
N ALA A 38 -4.78 -6.34 -0.70
CA ALA A 38 -5.50 -7.52 -0.24
C ALA A 38 -5.13 -8.81 -1.02
N LEU A 39 -4.59 -8.68 -2.24
CA LEU A 39 -4.13 -9.82 -3.02
C LEU A 39 -2.82 -10.44 -2.48
N PHE A 40 -2.09 -9.76 -1.60
CA PHE A 40 -0.84 -10.28 -1.05
C PHE A 40 -1.04 -11.57 -0.26
N ASP A 41 -2.17 -11.72 0.43
CA ASP A 41 -2.59 -12.94 1.15
C ASP A 41 -2.89 -14.13 0.21
N GLY A 42 -2.97 -13.88 -1.09
CA GLY A 42 -3.22 -14.91 -2.11
C GLY A 42 -1.96 -15.63 -2.60
N PHE A 43 -0.77 -15.07 -2.38
CA PHE A 43 0.46 -15.67 -2.87
C PHE A 43 0.75 -17.01 -2.19
N SER A 44 1.07 -18.03 -3.00
CA SER A 44 1.38 -19.37 -2.49
C SER A 44 2.73 -19.47 -1.78
N GLN A 45 3.59 -18.46 -1.92
CA GLN A 45 4.91 -18.40 -1.31
C GLN A 45 4.89 -17.40 -0.15
N GLU A 46 5.26 -17.87 1.04
CA GLU A 46 5.26 -17.08 2.28
C GLU A 46 6.66 -17.06 2.91
N VAL A 47 7.03 -15.92 3.46
CA VAL A 47 8.23 -15.74 4.29
C VAL A 47 7.82 -15.05 5.59
N GLY A 48 8.13 -15.71 6.71
CA GLY A 48 7.74 -15.29 8.06
C GLY A 48 6.57 -16.11 8.58
N ASP A 49 6.29 -15.96 9.86
CA ASP A 49 5.23 -16.68 10.59
C ASP A 49 4.40 -15.73 11.49
N GLY A 50 4.54 -14.41 11.29
CA GLY A 50 3.87 -13.40 12.10
C GLY A 50 4.43 -13.22 13.50
N THR A 51 5.54 -13.90 13.87
CA THR A 51 6.12 -13.80 15.22
C THR A 51 7.43 -13.01 15.24
N ALA A 52 8.10 -12.91 14.10
CA ALA A 52 9.39 -12.24 13.98
C ALA A 52 9.23 -10.87 13.31
N VAL A 53 9.97 -9.89 13.84
CA VAL A 53 10.02 -8.54 13.26
C VAL A 53 10.71 -8.55 11.91
N LEU A 54 10.30 -7.63 11.03
CA LEU A 54 10.88 -7.49 9.70
C LEU A 54 12.38 -7.14 9.78
N SER A 55 13.20 -7.96 9.13
CA SER A 55 14.63 -7.78 9.04
C SER A 55 15.12 -7.80 7.59
N ALA A 56 16.34 -7.30 7.35
CA ALA A 56 16.98 -7.42 6.05
C ALA A 56 17.09 -8.88 5.59
N ALA A 57 17.32 -9.81 6.52
CA ALA A 57 17.41 -11.25 6.22
C ALA A 57 16.11 -11.79 5.61
N ASN A 58 14.95 -11.34 6.10
CA ASN A 58 13.65 -11.73 5.54
C ASN A 58 13.49 -11.25 4.10
N VAL A 59 13.91 -10.01 3.80
CA VAL A 59 13.87 -9.46 2.43
C VAL A 59 14.84 -10.23 1.51
N PHE A 60 16.05 -10.57 1.96
CA PHE A 60 16.98 -11.42 1.20
C PHE A 60 16.40 -12.80 0.95
N ASN A 61 15.70 -13.39 1.93
CA ASN A 61 15.05 -14.69 1.79
C ASN A 61 13.93 -14.62 0.74
N ALA A 62 13.05 -13.61 0.80
CA ALA A 62 12.01 -13.41 -0.21
C ALA A 62 12.59 -13.28 -1.63
N VAL A 63 13.66 -12.51 -1.81
CA VAL A 63 14.35 -12.39 -3.10
C VAL A 63 14.95 -13.72 -3.55
N ALA A 64 15.50 -14.52 -2.64
CA ALA A 64 16.03 -15.85 -2.97
C ALA A 64 14.92 -16.80 -3.43
N VAL A 65 13.74 -16.75 -2.80
CA VAL A 65 12.54 -17.51 -3.17
C VAL A 65 12.07 -17.12 -4.58
N LEU A 66 11.96 -15.83 -4.87
CA LEU A 66 11.62 -15.33 -6.21
C LEU A 66 12.63 -15.79 -7.27
N ARG A 67 13.92 -15.70 -6.98
CA ARG A 67 14.98 -16.17 -7.90
C ARG A 67 14.93 -17.67 -8.13
N LYS A 68 14.62 -18.47 -7.10
CA LYS A 68 14.39 -19.91 -7.25
C LYS A 68 13.26 -20.20 -8.22
N SER A 69 12.22 -19.37 -8.25
CA SER A 69 11.09 -19.47 -9.16
C SER A 69 11.38 -18.92 -10.57
N GLY A 70 12.61 -18.44 -10.82
CA GLY A 70 13.03 -17.93 -12.14
C GLY A 70 12.54 -16.51 -12.45
N VAL A 71 12.11 -15.75 -11.44
CA VAL A 71 11.62 -14.37 -11.61
C VAL A 71 12.79 -13.45 -12.01
N PRO A 72 12.60 -12.52 -12.98
CA PRO A 72 13.59 -11.52 -13.31
C PRO A 72 13.98 -10.67 -12.09
N THR A 73 15.26 -10.31 -11.98
CA THR A 73 15.77 -9.54 -10.85
C THR A 73 15.52 -8.03 -10.96
N SER A 74 15.04 -7.57 -12.10
CA SER A 74 14.65 -6.18 -12.33
C SER A 74 13.21 -5.95 -11.87
N GLU A 75 12.92 -4.72 -11.42
CA GLU A 75 11.56 -4.26 -11.13
C GLU A 75 10.84 -5.03 -9.99
N ILE A 76 11.63 -5.53 -9.03
CA ILE A 76 11.08 -6.12 -7.80
C ILE A 76 10.77 -4.98 -6.83
N SER A 77 9.57 -5.00 -6.27
CA SER A 77 9.09 -4.06 -5.28
C SER A 77 8.68 -4.79 -3.99
N GLY A 78 8.90 -4.14 -2.86
CA GLY A 78 8.43 -4.60 -1.56
C GLY A 78 7.49 -3.55 -0.96
N VAL A 79 6.35 -3.99 -0.46
CA VAL A 79 5.36 -3.12 0.17
C VAL A 79 5.14 -3.58 1.59
N PHE A 80 5.36 -2.67 2.55
CA PHE A 80 5.28 -2.95 3.98
C PHE A 80 4.47 -1.89 4.72
N HIS A 81 3.93 -2.28 5.87
CA HIS A 81 3.31 -1.33 6.79
C HIS A 81 4.39 -0.40 7.38
N PRO A 82 4.09 0.87 7.68
CA PRO A 82 5.06 1.82 8.24
C PRO A 82 5.73 1.33 9.53
N LEU A 83 5.02 0.59 10.38
CA LEU A 83 5.57 0.01 11.60
C LEU A 83 6.64 -1.06 11.29
N ASN A 84 6.35 -1.98 10.38
CA ASN A 84 7.30 -3.00 9.94
C ASN A 84 8.50 -2.38 9.19
N ALA A 85 8.26 -1.35 8.41
CA ALA A 85 9.32 -0.60 7.73
C ALA A 85 10.24 0.13 8.72
N TYR A 86 9.69 0.60 9.86
CA TYR A 86 10.51 1.15 10.96
C TYR A 86 11.46 0.10 11.52
N ASP A 87 10.98 -1.12 11.76
CA ASP A 87 11.81 -2.22 12.25
C ASP A 87 12.93 -2.56 11.26
N LEU A 88 12.62 -2.60 9.96
CA LEU A 88 13.61 -2.79 8.92
C LEU A 88 14.68 -1.69 8.95
N LYS A 89 14.28 -0.43 9.07
CA LYS A 89 15.20 0.71 9.18
C LYS A 89 16.09 0.60 10.43
N SER A 90 15.50 0.26 11.56
CA SER A 90 16.23 0.06 12.84
C SER A 90 17.25 -1.06 12.73
N ASN A 91 16.88 -2.19 12.15
CA ASN A 91 17.78 -3.33 11.94
C ASN A 91 18.92 -3.00 10.97
N LEU A 92 18.64 -2.28 9.88
CA LEU A 92 19.67 -1.83 8.94
C LEU A 92 20.66 -0.87 9.60
N THR A 93 20.17 0.09 10.39
CA THR A 93 21.01 1.03 11.13
C THR A 93 21.94 0.30 12.10
N ASN A 94 21.44 -0.68 12.85
CA ASN A 94 22.24 -1.47 13.77
C ASN A 94 23.29 -2.33 13.04
N THR A 95 22.97 -2.86 11.88
CA THR A 95 23.89 -3.71 11.09
C THR A 95 25.01 -2.89 10.45
N PHE A 96 24.74 -1.66 10.06
CA PHE A 96 25.69 -0.77 9.37
C PHE A 96 26.32 0.29 10.28
N ALA A 97 25.97 0.35 11.56
CA ALA A 97 26.52 1.32 12.53
C ALA A 97 28.05 1.25 12.70
N GLY A 98 28.68 0.17 12.25
CA GLY A 98 30.14 0.01 12.25
C GLY A 98 30.85 0.35 10.94
N LEU A 99 30.11 0.62 9.87
CA LEU A 99 30.67 1.06 8.58
C LEU A 99 30.28 2.51 8.34
N ASP A 100 31.30 3.35 8.25
CA ASP A 100 31.21 4.78 7.92
C ASP A 100 30.80 4.96 6.45
N THR A 101 29.57 4.59 6.11
CA THR A 101 29.06 4.59 4.73
C THR A 101 27.96 5.65 4.56
N GLU A 102 27.97 6.34 3.42
CA GLU A 102 26.96 7.33 3.02
C GLU A 102 25.53 6.78 3.12
N LEU A 103 25.34 5.47 2.88
CA LEU A 103 24.04 4.79 2.99
C LEU A 103 23.44 4.84 4.42
N SER A 104 24.31 4.65 5.44
CA SER A 104 23.89 4.75 6.84
C SER A 104 23.46 6.17 7.19
N ASN A 105 24.18 7.17 6.71
CA ASN A 105 23.86 8.57 6.94
C ASN A 105 22.60 9.02 6.21
N GLU A 106 22.31 8.50 5.03
CA GLU A 106 21.13 8.85 4.24
C GLU A 106 19.87 8.20 4.83
N ALA A 107 19.93 6.95 5.25
CA ALA A 107 18.85 6.25 5.95
C ALA A 107 18.50 6.95 7.27
N LEU A 108 19.50 7.39 8.03
CA LEU A 108 19.31 8.12 9.29
C LEU A 108 18.71 9.52 9.10
N ARG A 109 19.06 10.22 8.01
CA ARG A 109 18.59 11.60 7.77
C ARG A 109 17.21 11.67 7.17
N ASN A 110 16.89 10.79 6.21
CA ASN A 110 15.70 10.90 5.38
C ASN A 110 14.64 9.86 5.71
N GLY A 111 14.93 8.90 6.61
CA GLY A 111 14.02 7.78 6.88
C GLY A 111 13.73 6.94 5.63
N PHE A 112 14.54 7.06 4.58
CA PHE A 112 14.34 6.41 3.30
C PHE A 112 14.93 4.99 3.33
N VAL A 113 14.06 4.00 3.15
CA VAL A 113 14.47 2.62 2.88
C VAL A 113 14.56 2.48 1.36
N GLY A 114 15.62 2.97 0.76
CA GLY A 114 15.78 2.98 -0.69
C GLY A 114 15.66 1.59 -1.33
N LYS A 115 16.79 0.91 -1.48
CA LYS A 115 16.85 -0.45 -2.01
C LYS A 115 17.51 -1.39 -1.02
N VAL A 116 16.81 -2.46 -0.67
CA VAL A 116 17.35 -3.58 0.12
C VAL A 116 17.34 -4.80 -0.76
N ALA A 117 18.48 -5.50 -0.90
CA ALA A 117 18.63 -6.67 -1.76
C ALA A 117 18.21 -6.47 -3.24
N GLY A 118 18.23 -5.23 -3.74
CA GLY A 118 17.75 -4.87 -5.08
C GLY A 118 16.24 -4.61 -5.17
N VAL A 119 15.50 -4.74 -4.07
CA VAL A 119 14.06 -4.49 -3.96
C VAL A 119 13.82 -3.01 -3.65
N ASN A 120 12.92 -2.37 -4.38
CA ASN A 120 12.43 -1.03 -4.04
C ASN A 120 11.39 -1.15 -2.91
N ILE A 121 11.62 -0.52 -1.77
CA ILE A 121 10.73 -0.60 -0.62
C ILE A 121 9.75 0.59 -0.63
N PHE A 122 8.46 0.27 -0.51
CA PHE A 122 7.37 1.23 -0.37
C PHE A 122 6.62 0.99 0.93
N GLU A 123 6.03 2.05 1.46
CA GLU A 123 5.27 2.02 2.70
C GLU A 123 3.81 2.40 2.43
N THR A 124 2.88 1.60 2.95
CA THR A 124 1.45 1.93 2.95
C THR A 124 0.79 1.44 4.23
N SER A 125 -0.16 2.22 4.74
CA SER A 125 -0.99 1.84 5.89
C SER A 125 -2.23 1.03 5.49
N ASN A 126 -2.40 0.71 4.21
CA ASN A 126 -3.58 0.03 3.68
C ASN A 126 -3.41 -1.49 3.61
N LEU A 127 -2.45 -2.05 4.34
CA LEU A 127 -2.20 -3.50 4.38
C LEU A 127 -3.18 -4.23 5.31
N ALA A 128 -3.50 -5.48 4.96
CA ALA A 128 -4.22 -6.38 5.84
C ALA A 128 -3.35 -6.83 7.02
N ASP A 129 -3.98 -7.14 8.15
CA ASP A 129 -3.33 -7.81 9.28
C ASP A 129 -3.51 -9.34 9.21
N SER A 130 -2.79 -10.05 10.07
CA SER A 130 -2.88 -11.51 10.20
C SER A 130 -4.27 -12.01 10.62
N SER A 131 -5.09 -11.14 11.21
CA SER A 131 -6.48 -11.42 11.60
C SER A 131 -7.48 -11.23 10.46
N GLY A 132 -7.03 -10.81 9.28
CA GLY A 132 -7.87 -10.61 8.11
C GLY A 132 -8.57 -9.25 8.05
N ASN A 133 -8.25 -8.30 8.94
CA ASN A 133 -8.73 -6.93 8.81
C ASN A 133 -7.98 -6.22 7.69
N ASN A 134 -8.67 -5.49 6.85
CA ASN A 134 -8.07 -4.70 5.78
C ASN A 134 -8.73 -3.30 5.70
N PRO A 135 -8.03 -2.21 5.98
CA PRO A 135 -6.66 -2.16 6.54
C PRO A 135 -6.54 -2.76 7.94
N GLY A 136 -5.34 -3.28 8.25
CA GLY A 136 -5.05 -3.96 9.51
C GLY A 136 -5.14 -3.08 10.75
N THR A 137 -5.43 -3.68 11.88
CA THR A 137 -5.58 -3.01 13.19
C THR A 137 -4.69 -3.61 14.28
N THR A 138 -4.07 -4.76 14.03
CA THR A 138 -3.09 -5.43 14.91
C THR A 138 -1.66 -5.13 14.47
N GLY A 139 -0.66 -5.48 15.26
CA GLY A 139 0.75 -5.24 14.94
C GLY A 139 1.30 -6.09 13.80
N ASP A 140 0.65 -7.21 13.49
CA ASP A 140 1.06 -8.17 12.47
C ASP A 140 0.49 -7.78 11.12
N TYR A 141 1.32 -7.34 10.19
CA TYR A 141 0.85 -6.90 8.88
C TYR A 141 1.42 -7.79 7.77
N LYS A 142 0.54 -8.13 6.81
CA LYS A 142 0.89 -8.90 5.63
C LYS A 142 1.40 -7.99 4.54
N GLY A 143 2.73 -7.85 4.48
CA GLY A 143 3.42 -7.20 3.37
C GLY A 143 3.68 -8.16 2.23
N ALA A 144 4.28 -7.69 1.15
CA ALA A 144 4.72 -8.55 0.06
C ALA A 144 5.98 -8.02 -0.63
N VAL A 145 6.75 -8.96 -1.19
CA VAL A 145 7.83 -8.69 -2.14
C VAL A 145 7.45 -9.35 -3.45
N PHE A 146 7.30 -8.57 -4.51
CA PHE A 146 6.78 -9.05 -5.78
C PHE A 146 7.40 -8.35 -7.00
N HIS A 147 7.37 -9.02 -8.13
CA HIS A 147 7.67 -8.43 -9.43
C HIS A 147 6.43 -7.73 -9.98
N LYS A 148 6.61 -6.71 -10.82
CA LYS A 148 5.49 -5.93 -11.39
C LYS A 148 4.43 -6.77 -12.10
N ASP A 149 4.81 -7.92 -12.67
CA ASP A 149 3.91 -8.79 -13.41
C ASP A 149 3.14 -9.79 -12.50
N ALA A 150 3.35 -9.73 -11.18
CA ALA A 150 2.61 -10.57 -10.23
C ALA A 150 1.14 -10.17 -10.14
N LEU A 151 0.87 -8.86 -10.16
CA LEU A 151 -0.46 -8.28 -9.95
C LEU A 151 -0.91 -7.52 -11.20
N GLY A 152 -2.20 -7.53 -11.44
CA GLY A 152 -2.83 -6.80 -12.53
C GLY A 152 -3.96 -5.88 -12.05
N LEU A 153 -3.98 -4.68 -12.61
CA LEU A 153 -5.09 -3.74 -12.50
C LEU A 153 -5.67 -3.52 -13.90
N ALA A 154 -6.93 -3.89 -14.08
CA ALA A 154 -7.69 -3.60 -15.29
C ALA A 154 -8.67 -2.47 -15.01
N MET A 155 -8.53 -1.35 -15.70
CA MET A 155 -9.40 -0.19 -15.55
C MET A 155 -10.31 -0.08 -16.78
N MET A 156 -11.63 -0.29 -16.57
CA MET A 156 -12.62 -0.16 -17.63
C MET A 156 -13.13 1.27 -17.72
N GLN A 157 -13.35 1.92 -16.58
CA GLN A 157 -13.78 3.31 -16.50
C GLN A 157 -13.00 4.01 -15.38
N ASP A 158 -12.33 5.07 -15.75
CA ASP A 158 -11.66 5.97 -14.82
C ASP A 158 -12.69 6.74 -13.99
N LEU A 159 -12.22 7.53 -13.02
CA LEU A 159 -13.08 8.34 -12.16
C LEU A 159 -13.99 9.23 -13.01
N LYS A 160 -15.30 8.99 -12.94
CA LYS A 160 -16.34 9.80 -13.53
C LYS A 160 -17.17 10.45 -12.42
N ILE A 161 -17.29 11.77 -12.47
CA ILE A 161 -18.12 12.54 -11.53
C ILE A 161 -19.35 13.03 -12.31
N GLU A 162 -20.53 12.71 -11.77
CA GLU A 162 -21.81 13.15 -12.29
C GLU A 162 -22.55 13.95 -11.22
N THR A 163 -23.20 15.02 -11.65
CA THR A 163 -24.00 15.87 -10.76
C THR A 163 -25.43 15.89 -11.23
N GLN A 164 -26.36 15.72 -10.29
CA GLN A 164 -27.79 15.83 -10.53
C GLN A 164 -28.39 16.84 -9.55
N ARG A 165 -29.27 17.70 -10.07
CA ARG A 165 -30.02 18.64 -9.26
C ARG A 165 -31.28 17.98 -8.71
N ASP A 166 -31.42 17.93 -7.39
CA ASP A 166 -32.68 17.58 -6.73
C ASP A 166 -33.38 18.86 -6.24
N ALA A 167 -34.46 19.23 -6.95
CA ALA A 167 -35.21 20.42 -6.63
C ALA A 167 -36.03 20.28 -5.33
N SER A 168 -36.40 19.06 -4.96
CA SER A 168 -37.18 18.78 -3.76
C SER A 168 -36.38 19.02 -2.50
N LEU A 169 -35.11 18.63 -2.52
CA LEU A 169 -34.16 18.82 -1.42
C LEU A 169 -33.41 20.16 -1.51
N ARG A 170 -33.58 20.92 -2.57
CA ARG A 170 -32.76 22.13 -2.88
C ARG A 170 -31.28 21.84 -2.75
N ALA A 171 -30.82 20.72 -3.34
CA ALA A 171 -29.49 20.22 -3.25
C ALA A 171 -29.00 19.71 -4.60
N ASP A 172 -27.68 19.68 -4.78
CA ASP A 172 -27.04 18.95 -5.87
C ASP A 172 -26.52 17.62 -5.31
N GLU A 173 -26.90 16.53 -5.97
CA GLU A 173 -26.32 15.22 -5.74
C GLU A 173 -25.07 15.08 -6.58
N ILE A 174 -23.98 14.68 -5.95
CA ILE A 174 -22.70 14.44 -6.62
C ILE A 174 -22.36 12.97 -6.46
N VAL A 175 -22.22 12.27 -7.57
CA VAL A 175 -21.90 10.84 -7.60
C VAL A 175 -20.57 10.66 -8.31
N ALA A 176 -19.67 9.92 -7.69
CA ALA A 176 -18.40 9.51 -8.29
C ALA A 176 -18.44 8.01 -8.52
N THR A 177 -18.09 7.58 -9.74
CA THR A 177 -18.04 6.18 -10.14
C THR A 177 -16.70 5.87 -10.80
N SER A 178 -16.17 4.67 -10.54
CA SER A 178 -15.05 4.08 -11.25
C SER A 178 -15.33 2.60 -11.42
N VAL A 179 -14.90 2.01 -12.52
CA VAL A 179 -15.06 0.57 -12.80
C VAL A 179 -13.68 -0.01 -13.09
N TYR A 180 -13.23 -0.85 -12.20
CA TYR A 180 -11.93 -1.51 -12.29
C TYR A 180 -12.02 -2.94 -11.76
N GLY A 181 -11.02 -3.74 -12.07
CA GLY A 181 -10.81 -5.07 -11.52
C GLY A 181 -9.35 -5.25 -11.15
N VAL A 182 -9.09 -5.91 -10.05
CA VAL A 182 -7.75 -6.29 -9.62
C VAL A 182 -7.65 -7.81 -9.61
N GLY A 183 -6.48 -8.34 -9.84
CA GLY A 183 -6.26 -9.78 -9.83
C GLY A 183 -4.78 -10.13 -9.82
N GLU A 184 -4.52 -11.31 -9.34
CA GLU A 184 -3.22 -11.93 -9.42
C GLU A 184 -3.02 -12.48 -10.83
N LEU A 185 -1.86 -12.18 -11.45
CA LEU A 185 -1.50 -12.65 -12.78
C LEU A 185 -0.55 -13.87 -12.71
N HIS A 186 0.44 -13.79 -11.83
CA HIS A 186 1.46 -14.82 -11.65
C HIS A 186 1.73 -15.03 -10.16
N ASP A 187 1.20 -16.08 -9.59
CA ASP A 187 1.37 -16.49 -8.20
C ASP A 187 2.86 -16.62 -7.78
N THR A 188 3.67 -17.26 -8.64
CA THR A 188 5.09 -17.48 -8.35
C THR A 188 5.96 -16.21 -8.40
N TYR A 189 5.41 -15.08 -8.83
CA TYR A 189 6.10 -13.79 -8.95
C TYR A 189 5.90 -12.90 -7.71
N GLY A 190 5.14 -13.38 -6.73
CA GLY A 190 4.93 -12.74 -5.43
C GLY A 190 5.32 -13.64 -4.27
N VAL A 191 5.73 -13.02 -3.18
CA VAL A 191 6.01 -13.68 -1.88
C VAL A 191 5.32 -12.86 -0.81
N GLU A 192 4.42 -13.48 -0.08
CA GLU A 192 3.81 -12.89 1.11
C GLU A 192 4.85 -12.76 2.23
N MET A 193 4.83 -11.65 2.91
CA MET A 193 5.68 -11.36 4.06
C MET A 193 4.80 -11.19 5.29
N ASN A 194 4.69 -12.25 6.09
CA ASN A 194 3.92 -12.25 7.33
C ASN A 194 4.88 -11.95 8.50
N VAL A 195 4.86 -10.70 8.96
CA VAL A 195 5.85 -10.19 9.93
C VAL A 195 5.16 -9.37 11.01
N ASP A 196 5.64 -9.53 12.23
CA ASP A 196 5.23 -8.73 13.38
C ASP A 196 5.96 -7.37 13.42
N SER A 197 5.47 -6.46 14.24
CA SER A 197 6.12 -5.19 14.53
C SER A 197 6.54 -5.10 15.99
N SER A 198 7.73 -4.53 16.24
CA SER A 198 8.18 -4.23 17.59
C SER A 198 7.41 -3.08 18.24
N LEU A 199 6.68 -2.32 17.44
CA LEU A 199 5.85 -1.20 17.87
C LEU A 199 4.38 -1.64 17.85
N GLN A 200 3.79 -1.84 19.03
CA GLN A 200 2.36 -2.14 19.22
C GLN A 200 1.64 -0.96 19.86
#